data_4540b36bcd23646904a2b4c84c3c5e5e
#
_entry.id   4540b36bcd23646904a2b4c84c3c5e5e
#
_cell.length_a   1.000
_cell.length_b   1.000
_cell.length_c   1.000
_cell.angle_alpha   90.00
_cell.angle_beta   90.00
_cell.angle_gamma   90.00
#
_symmetry.space_group_name_H-M   'P 1'
#
loop_
_entity.id
_entity.type
_entity.pdbx_description
1 polymer ?
#
loop_
_entity_poly.entity_id
_entity_poly.type
_entity_poly.pdbx_seq_one_letter_code
_entity_poly.pdbx_strand_id
1 'polypeptide(L)'
;MEIKRIGIAGAGTMGYSMADIFASYGFDVTLWNHRKPTLERAKTLISETSRDKIHYTTNLEDIAHLDIVIENVTEDMAIKEGFYESFCKMADADMILATKYIRSFHQCPGPICDAQGTLFRDALVQSADAYSPY
;
A
#
# COMPACT_ATOMS: atom_id res chain seq x y z
N MET A 1 -1.00 13.86 -12.96
CA MET A 1 -1.03 12.38 -12.97
C MET A 1 -2.43 11.91 -12.67
N GLU A 2 -2.98 11.06 -13.50
CA GLU A 2 -4.28 10.43 -13.26
C GLU A 2 -4.07 9.07 -12.59
N ILE A 3 -4.70 8.86 -11.44
CA ILE A 3 -4.62 7.59 -10.73
C ILE A 3 -5.73 6.67 -11.25
N LYS A 4 -5.33 5.54 -11.83
CA LYS A 4 -6.25 4.49 -12.34
C LYS A 4 -6.00 3.14 -11.68
N ARG A 5 -4.75 2.84 -11.37
CA ARG A 5 -4.30 1.55 -10.85
C ARG A 5 -3.87 1.71 -9.39
N ILE A 6 -4.59 1.03 -8.51
CA ILE A 6 -4.37 1.11 -7.07
C ILE A 6 -3.93 -0.25 -6.56
N GLY A 7 -2.77 -0.28 -5.89
CA GLY A 7 -2.31 -1.44 -5.15
C GLY A 7 -2.64 -1.27 -3.67
N ILE A 8 -3.03 -2.36 -3.03
CA ILE A 8 -3.22 -2.41 -1.58
C ILE A 8 -2.32 -3.49 -1.04
N ALA A 9 -1.39 -3.11 -0.18
CA ALA A 9 -0.45 -4.02 0.46
C ALA A 9 -0.95 -4.37 1.86
N GLY A 10 -1.48 -5.57 1.98
CA GLY A 10 -2.09 -6.09 3.20
C GLY A 10 -3.59 -6.28 3.06
N ALA A 11 -4.05 -7.52 3.26
CA ALA A 11 -5.43 -7.95 3.03
C ALA A 11 -6.22 -8.17 4.34
N GLY A 12 -5.86 -7.47 5.39
CA GLY A 12 -6.63 -7.42 6.63
C GLY A 12 -7.92 -6.61 6.47
N THR A 13 -8.61 -6.32 7.58
CA THR A 13 -9.92 -5.64 7.57
C THR A 13 -9.91 -4.32 6.81
N MET A 14 -8.90 -3.49 7.02
CA MET A 14 -8.78 -2.22 6.31
C MET A 14 -8.43 -2.43 4.83
N GLY A 15 -7.56 -3.39 4.54
CA GLY A 15 -7.10 -3.65 3.18
C GLY A 15 -8.21 -4.14 2.27
N TYR A 16 -8.94 -5.18 2.65
CA TYR A 16 -10.03 -5.68 1.81
C TYR A 16 -11.19 -4.71 1.71
N SER A 17 -11.46 -3.93 2.78
CA SER A 17 -12.51 -2.91 2.75
C SER A 17 -12.18 -1.79 1.75
N MET A 18 -10.95 -1.32 1.73
CA MET A 18 -10.51 -0.34 0.73
C MET A 18 -10.52 -0.90 -0.68
N ALA A 19 -10.08 -2.14 -0.86
CA ALA A 19 -10.13 -2.80 -2.16
C ALA A 19 -11.56 -2.86 -2.71
N ASP A 20 -12.52 -3.23 -1.88
CA ASP A 20 -13.93 -3.26 -2.24
C ASP A 20 -14.44 -1.88 -2.67
N ILE A 21 -14.17 -0.86 -1.86
CA ILE A 21 -14.59 0.52 -2.15
C ILE A 21 -13.99 1.03 -3.46
N PHE A 22 -12.68 0.92 -3.64
CA PHE A 22 -12.02 1.41 -4.84
C PHE A 22 -12.46 0.67 -6.10
N ALA A 23 -12.64 -0.65 -6.02
CA ALA A 23 -13.16 -1.43 -7.13
C ALA A 23 -14.60 -1.01 -7.49
N SER A 24 -15.43 -0.69 -6.51
CA SER A 24 -16.80 -0.21 -6.72
C SER A 24 -16.85 1.15 -7.44
N TYR A 25 -15.82 1.97 -7.28
CA TYR A 25 -15.69 3.25 -7.99
C TYR A 25 -15.01 3.13 -9.36
N GLY A 26 -14.69 1.92 -9.81
CA GLY A 26 -14.14 1.69 -11.15
C GLY A 26 -12.63 1.74 -11.26
N PHE A 27 -11.90 1.82 -10.16
CA PHE A 27 -10.44 1.71 -10.18
C PHE A 27 -9.99 0.28 -10.47
N ASP A 28 -8.85 0.16 -11.11
CA ASP A 28 -8.15 -1.12 -11.30
C ASP A 28 -7.38 -1.43 -10.00
N VAL A 29 -7.86 -2.40 -9.23
CA VAL A 29 -7.36 -2.69 -7.88
C VAL A 29 -6.62 -4.01 -7.86
N THR A 30 -5.41 -3.99 -7.29
CA THR A 30 -4.63 -5.18 -6.97
C THR A 30 -4.45 -5.27 -5.47
N LEU A 31 -4.92 -6.36 -4.88
CA LEU A 31 -4.78 -6.64 -3.45
C LEU A 31 -3.66 -7.66 -3.24
N TRP A 32 -2.60 -7.22 -2.59
CA TRP A 32 -1.46 -8.05 -2.24
C TRP A 32 -1.49 -8.43 -0.76
N ASN A 33 -1.11 -9.65 -0.47
CA ASN A 33 -0.75 -10.09 0.87
C ASN A 33 0.32 -11.16 0.78
N HIS A 34 1.22 -11.23 1.76
CA HIS A 34 2.28 -12.22 1.76
C HIS A 34 1.78 -13.66 2.02
N ARG A 35 0.58 -13.79 2.59
CA ARG A 35 -0.03 -15.09 2.91
C ARG A 35 -1.28 -15.32 2.06
N LYS A 36 -1.28 -16.40 1.30
CA LYS A 36 -2.42 -16.78 0.47
C LYS A 36 -3.71 -17.02 1.25
N PRO A 37 -3.73 -17.69 2.42
CA PRO A 37 -4.96 -17.87 3.19
C PRO A 37 -5.63 -16.55 3.57
N THR A 38 -4.87 -15.51 3.84
CA THR A 38 -5.40 -14.17 4.13
C THR A 38 -6.10 -13.57 2.92
N LEU A 39 -5.55 -13.73 1.72
CA LEU A 39 -6.18 -13.30 0.46
C LEU A 39 -7.47 -14.06 0.20
N GLU A 40 -7.50 -15.37 0.39
CA GLU A 40 -8.69 -16.18 0.20
C GLU A 40 -9.82 -15.76 1.16
N ARG A 41 -9.48 -15.48 2.41
CA ARG A 41 -10.41 -14.94 3.38
C ARG A 41 -10.94 -13.55 2.97
N ALA A 42 -10.06 -12.66 2.57
CA ALA A 42 -10.42 -11.31 2.11
C ALA A 42 -11.40 -11.37 0.94
N LYS A 43 -11.13 -12.26 -0.01
CA LYS A 43 -11.98 -12.48 -1.17
C LYS A 43 -13.42 -12.85 -0.79
N THR A 44 -13.62 -13.63 0.27
CA THR A 44 -14.95 -14.00 0.75
C THR A 44 -15.68 -12.84 1.42
N LEU A 45 -14.95 -11.84 1.94
CA LEU A 45 -15.49 -10.69 2.67
C LEU A 45 -15.74 -9.46 1.78
N ILE A 46 -15.20 -9.47 0.57
CA ILE A 46 -15.46 -8.42 -0.43
C ILE A 46 -16.80 -8.68 -1.10
N SER A 47 -17.52 -7.61 -1.43
CA SER A 47 -18.82 -7.71 -2.10
C SER A 47 -18.71 -8.45 -3.44
N GLU A 48 -19.75 -9.20 -3.81
CA GLU A 48 -19.78 -9.97 -5.05
C GLU A 48 -19.55 -9.10 -6.29
N THR A 49 -20.06 -7.88 -6.28
CA THR A 49 -19.92 -6.94 -7.40
C THR A 49 -18.49 -6.44 -7.61
N SER A 50 -17.69 -6.37 -6.55
CA SER A 50 -16.30 -5.93 -6.60
C SER A 50 -15.30 -7.09 -6.70
N ARG A 51 -15.68 -8.26 -6.20
CA ARG A 51 -14.80 -9.42 -6.04
C ARG A 51 -14.05 -9.81 -7.32
N ASP A 52 -14.75 -9.89 -8.43
CA ASP A 52 -14.18 -10.30 -9.72
C ASP A 52 -13.41 -9.17 -10.43
N LYS A 53 -13.52 -7.94 -9.94
CA LYS A 53 -12.80 -6.77 -10.48
C LYS A 53 -11.44 -6.55 -9.84
N ILE A 54 -11.14 -7.27 -8.76
CA ILE A 54 -9.90 -7.14 -8.00
C ILE A 54 -8.93 -8.25 -8.41
N HIS A 55 -7.68 -7.88 -8.64
CA HIS A 55 -6.60 -8.82 -8.83
C HIS A 55 -5.96 -9.16 -7.47
N TYR A 56 -5.93 -10.44 -7.11
CA TYR A 56 -5.37 -10.94 -5.85
C TYR A 56 -4.02 -11.58 -6.10
N THR A 57 -3.03 -11.21 -5.33
CA THR A 57 -1.66 -11.70 -5.55
C THR A 57 -0.86 -11.83 -4.26
N THR A 58 0.04 -12.81 -4.22
CA THR A 58 1.11 -12.94 -3.22
C THR A 58 2.44 -12.43 -3.75
N ASN A 59 2.51 -12.06 -5.04
CA ASN A 59 3.72 -11.56 -5.69
C ASN A 59 3.81 -10.03 -5.52
N LEU A 60 4.83 -9.59 -4.80
CA LEU A 60 5.04 -8.18 -4.49
C LEU A 60 5.29 -7.33 -5.76
N GLU A 61 5.87 -7.91 -6.79
CA GLU A 61 6.13 -7.23 -8.06
C GLU A 61 4.83 -6.76 -8.74
N ASP A 62 3.72 -7.46 -8.53
CA ASP A 62 2.43 -7.11 -9.13
C ASP A 62 1.89 -5.77 -8.64
N ILE A 63 2.37 -5.26 -7.52
CA ILE A 63 2.01 -3.92 -7.00
C ILE A 63 3.14 -2.89 -7.11
N ALA A 64 4.29 -3.27 -7.66
CA ALA A 64 5.47 -2.41 -7.72
C ALA A 64 5.41 -1.35 -8.84
N HIS A 65 4.52 -1.52 -9.82
CA HIS A 65 4.44 -0.69 -11.03
C HIS A 65 3.07 -0.07 -11.25
N LEU A 66 2.34 0.18 -10.17
CA LEU A 66 1.02 0.80 -10.19
C LEU A 66 1.13 2.33 -9.98
N ASP A 67 0.01 3.03 -10.02
CA ASP A 67 0.01 4.48 -9.83
C ASP A 67 0.16 4.86 -8.36
N ILE A 68 -0.51 4.13 -7.48
CA ILE A 68 -0.43 4.31 -6.04
C ILE A 68 -0.53 2.96 -5.33
N VAL A 69 0.24 2.80 -4.27
CA VAL A 69 0.12 1.66 -3.36
C VAL A 69 -0.17 2.17 -1.95
N ILE A 70 -1.21 1.60 -1.35
CA ILE A 70 -1.61 1.92 0.02
C ILE A 70 -1.14 0.78 0.92
N GLU A 71 -0.25 1.08 1.85
CA GLU A 71 0.33 0.12 2.77
C GLU A 71 -0.55 -0.06 4.01
N ASN A 72 -1.02 -1.29 4.23
CA ASN A 72 -1.78 -1.75 5.39
C ASN A 72 -1.17 -3.01 5.99
N VAL A 73 0.12 -3.16 5.87
CA VAL A 73 0.83 -4.31 6.45
C VAL A 73 0.71 -4.25 7.98
N THR A 74 0.66 -5.42 8.61
CA THR A 74 0.58 -5.58 10.08
C THR A 74 1.55 -4.65 10.81
N GLU A 75 1.15 -4.13 11.97
CA GLU A 75 1.93 -3.16 12.77
C GLU A 75 3.22 -3.72 13.40
N ASP A 76 3.55 -4.98 13.15
CA ASP A 76 4.83 -5.54 13.53
C ASP A 76 5.96 -4.86 12.77
N MET A 77 6.88 -4.23 13.47
CA MET A 77 7.96 -3.45 12.86
C MET A 77 8.88 -4.30 11.98
N ALA A 78 9.17 -5.54 12.37
CA ALA A 78 10.02 -6.44 11.59
C ALA A 78 9.35 -6.79 10.25
N ILE A 79 8.04 -7.05 10.26
CA ILE A 79 7.26 -7.34 9.05
C ILE A 79 7.22 -6.10 8.13
N LYS A 80 6.99 -4.92 8.69
CA LYS A 80 6.98 -3.66 7.93
C LYS A 80 8.34 -3.36 7.31
N GLU A 81 9.41 -3.49 8.06
CA GLU A 81 10.78 -3.29 7.56
C GLU A 81 11.10 -4.23 6.42
N GLY A 82 10.75 -5.51 6.56
CA GLY A 82 10.91 -6.50 5.49
C GLY A 82 10.11 -6.15 4.24
N PHE A 83 8.87 -5.70 4.40
CA PHE A 83 8.04 -5.23 3.29
C PHE A 83 8.68 -4.04 2.58
N TYR A 84 9.06 -2.99 3.31
CA TYR A 84 9.66 -1.80 2.73
C TYR A 84 10.99 -2.09 2.05
N GLU A 85 11.84 -2.89 2.66
CA GLU A 85 13.12 -3.28 2.08
C GLU A 85 12.93 -3.97 0.73
N SER A 86 12.04 -4.93 0.65
CA SER A 86 11.76 -5.66 -0.60
C SER A 86 11.03 -4.81 -1.62
N PHE A 87 10.01 -4.09 -1.20
CA PHE A 87 9.15 -3.30 -2.08
C PHE A 87 9.89 -2.09 -2.69
N CYS A 88 10.66 -1.36 -1.88
CA CYS A 88 11.39 -0.18 -2.34
C CYS A 88 12.46 -0.51 -3.38
N LYS A 89 12.98 -1.74 -3.39
CA LYS A 89 13.96 -2.19 -4.41
C LYS A 89 13.35 -2.37 -5.80
N MET A 90 12.06 -2.65 -5.89
CA MET A 90 11.40 -2.97 -7.17
C MET A 90 10.37 -1.94 -7.61
N ALA A 91 9.96 -1.05 -6.72
CA ALA A 91 8.92 -0.05 -7.02
C ALA A 91 9.43 1.04 -7.98
N ASP A 92 8.54 1.52 -8.85
CA ASP A 92 8.84 2.64 -9.74
C ASP A 92 9.06 3.94 -8.95
N ALA A 93 9.98 4.78 -9.42
CA ALA A 93 10.37 6.01 -8.73
C ALA A 93 9.25 7.07 -8.66
N ASP A 94 8.33 7.05 -9.60
CA ASP A 94 7.20 7.98 -9.69
C ASP A 94 5.91 7.44 -9.09
N MET A 95 5.92 6.21 -8.54
CA MET A 95 4.79 5.63 -7.86
C MET A 95 4.58 6.28 -6.49
N ILE A 96 3.32 6.52 -6.13
CA ILE A 96 2.97 7.06 -4.82
C ILE A 96 2.81 5.90 -3.83
N LEU A 97 3.55 5.95 -2.73
CA LEU A 97 3.38 5.01 -1.62
C LEU A 97 2.70 5.74 -0.45
N ALA A 98 1.47 5.36 -0.16
CA ALA A 98 0.71 5.88 0.97
C ALA A 98 0.73 4.90 2.13
N THR A 99 0.92 5.41 3.34
CA THR A 99 0.87 4.59 4.55
C THR A 99 -0.11 5.16 5.56
N LYS A 100 -0.75 4.26 6.29
CA LYS A 100 -1.60 4.61 7.42
C LYS A 100 -0.79 5.10 8.63
N TYR A 101 0.48 4.71 8.74
CA TYR A 101 1.32 4.98 9.92
C TYR A 101 2.52 5.87 9.57
N ILE A 102 2.35 7.16 9.69
CA ILE A 102 3.36 8.20 9.42
C ILE A 102 4.66 7.98 10.20
N ARG A 103 4.58 7.43 11.42
CA ARG A 103 5.76 7.17 12.28
C ARG A 103 6.72 6.11 11.71
N SER A 104 6.24 5.25 10.82
CA SER A 104 7.07 4.19 10.23
C SER A 104 8.05 4.71 9.17
N PHE A 105 7.84 5.92 8.67
CA PHE A 105 8.65 6.51 7.58
C PHE A 105 10.04 6.99 8.00
N HIS A 106 10.23 7.33 9.26
CA HIS A 106 11.53 7.81 9.73
C HIS A 106 12.62 6.75 9.74
N GLN A 107 12.28 5.50 9.44
CA GLN A 107 13.16 4.35 9.51
C GLN A 107 13.36 3.61 8.19
N CYS A 108 12.90 4.16 7.06
CA CYS A 108 13.17 3.54 5.75
C CYS A 108 14.65 3.63 5.42
N PRO A 109 15.41 2.53 5.47
CA PRO A 109 16.80 2.55 5.04
C PRO A 109 16.89 2.27 3.56
N GLY A 110 17.55 3.12 2.79
CA GLY A 110 18.02 2.79 1.47
C GLY A 110 17.77 3.83 0.37
N PRO A 111 18.52 3.75 -0.73
CA PRO A 111 18.54 4.79 -1.77
C PRO A 111 17.23 4.92 -2.56
N ILE A 112 16.39 3.88 -2.61
CA ILE A 112 15.09 3.96 -3.29
C ILE A 112 14.06 4.66 -2.40
N CYS A 113 14.17 4.45 -1.09
CA CYS A 113 13.41 5.25 -0.13
C CYS A 113 13.81 6.72 -0.18
N ASP A 114 15.04 7.06 -0.58
CA ASP A 114 15.48 8.44 -0.71
C ASP A 114 14.85 9.15 -1.92
N ALA A 115 14.70 8.50 -3.06
CA ALA A 115 14.05 9.11 -4.22
C ALA A 115 12.52 9.20 -4.06
N GLN A 116 11.90 8.21 -3.49
CA GLN A 116 10.47 8.20 -3.15
C GLN A 116 10.21 8.87 -1.79
N GLY A 117 11.12 8.69 -0.85
CA GLY A 117 11.08 9.28 0.48
C GLY A 117 11.27 10.79 0.48
N THR A 118 11.89 11.40 -0.54
CA THR A 118 12.00 12.85 -0.64
C THR A 118 10.63 13.46 -0.96
N LEU A 119 9.90 12.92 -1.92
CA LEU A 119 8.53 13.34 -2.20
C LEU A 119 7.59 13.08 -1.01
N PHE A 120 7.80 11.98 -0.34
CA PHE A 120 7.01 11.54 0.80
C PHE A 120 7.38 12.26 2.09
N ARG A 121 8.68 12.53 2.30
CA ARG A 121 9.14 13.33 3.44
C ARG A 121 8.55 14.72 3.42
N ASP A 122 8.52 15.36 2.25
CA ASP A 122 7.99 16.72 2.14
C ASP A 122 6.47 16.75 2.40
N ALA A 123 5.73 15.76 1.89
CA ALA A 123 4.31 15.64 2.15
C ALA A 123 4.00 15.29 3.63
N LEU A 124 4.84 14.46 4.26
CA LEU A 124 4.68 14.03 5.64
C LEU A 124 5.17 15.04 6.65
N VAL A 125 6.25 15.77 6.35
CA VAL A 125 6.71 16.88 7.18
C VAL A 125 5.63 17.96 7.25
N GLN A 126 5.00 18.28 6.13
CA GLN A 126 3.88 19.22 6.11
C GLN A 126 2.66 18.73 6.90
N SER A 127 2.38 17.42 6.88
CA SER A 127 1.27 16.86 7.65
C SER A 127 1.60 16.70 9.14
N ALA A 128 2.86 16.44 9.48
CA ALA A 128 3.31 16.34 10.87
C ALA A 128 3.33 17.69 11.58
N ASP A 129 3.72 18.74 10.86
CA ASP A 129 3.67 20.11 11.38
C ASP A 129 2.22 20.60 11.56
N ALA A 130 1.29 20.09 10.75
CA ALA A 130 -0.14 20.36 10.88
C ALA A 130 -0.81 19.59 12.03
N TYR A 131 -0.15 18.55 12.54
CA TYR A 131 -0.69 17.67 13.59
C TYR A 131 0.12 17.68 14.89
N SER A 132 0.89 18.74 15.14
CA SER A 132 1.54 18.95 16.43
C SER A 132 0.50 19.46 17.43
N PRO A 133 0.08 18.63 18.43
CA PRO A 133 -0.87 19.07 19.44
C PRO A 133 -0.20 19.91 20.55
N TYR A 134 1.02 20.36 20.32
CA TYR A 134 1.79 21.18 21.29
C TYR A 134 2.34 22.43 20.65
#